data_7eac27e592ff1e8dedf969e506351d70
#
_entry.id   7eac27e592ff1e8dedf969e506351d70
#
_cell.length_a   1.000
_cell.length_b   1.000
_cell.length_c   1.000
_cell.angle_alpha   90.00
_cell.angle_beta   90.00
_cell.angle_gamma   90.00
#
_symmetry.space_group_name_H-M   'P 1'
#
loop_
_entity.id
_entity.type
_entity.pdbx_description
1 polymer ?
#
loop_
_entity_poly.entity_id
_entity_poly.type
_entity_poly.pdbx_seq_one_letter_code
_entity_poly.pdbx_strand_id
1 'polypeptide(L)'
;LVLDGNELNDNVMLLDIGAGNTDIGVFEGLSFSYTNTIPLGGDSITNDIALVLNISEEEADRLKHQYGLALKSFIDNDNEILLNTCKDENRKVIKSSELVEIIEARIEEIFSLVNKDITAQGIKPRINNVILTGQGITSINKSDVAGKIILNIPVKISTGRLVSTVRPEYRTAYSLVRYIASRPFAKNLSSSIDSKSKENIFQNILGRIKEFFY
;
A
#
# COMPACT_ATOMS: atom_id res chain seq x y z
N LEU A 1 8.06 -0.28 -11.45
CA LEU A 1 7.08 0.74 -11.84
C LEU A 1 6.66 1.62 -10.67
N VAL A 2 6.69 1.09 -9.46
CA VAL A 2 6.60 1.83 -8.20
C VAL A 2 7.95 2.44 -7.85
N LEU A 3 9.04 1.73 -8.17
CA LEU A 3 10.42 2.15 -7.97
C LEU A 3 10.94 2.87 -9.22
N ASP A 4 11.64 3.96 -9.03
CA ASP A 4 12.40 4.61 -10.10
C ASP A 4 13.81 4.00 -10.27
N GLY A 5 14.54 4.44 -11.32
CA GLY A 5 15.87 3.90 -11.60
C GLY A 5 16.90 4.24 -10.52
N ASN A 6 16.73 5.33 -9.79
CA ASN A 6 17.64 5.73 -8.70
C ASN A 6 17.37 4.89 -7.45
N GLU A 7 16.09 4.64 -7.14
CA GLU A 7 15.68 3.81 -6.02
C GLU A 7 16.17 2.36 -6.19
N LEU A 8 16.09 1.80 -7.41
CA LEU A 8 16.57 0.46 -7.70
C LEU A 8 18.08 0.30 -7.49
N ASN A 9 18.89 1.37 -7.69
CA ASN A 9 20.34 1.31 -7.49
C ASN A 9 20.77 1.35 -6.02
N ASP A 10 19.84 1.57 -5.07
CA ASP A 10 20.14 1.90 -3.67
C ASP A 10 19.76 0.78 -2.67
N ASN A 11 19.76 -0.48 -3.07
CA ASN A 11 19.37 -1.60 -2.20
C ASN A 11 18.08 -1.32 -1.44
N VAL A 12 16.98 -1.42 -2.12
CA VAL A 12 15.67 -1.00 -1.63
C VAL A 12 14.78 -2.19 -1.26
N MET A 13 14.04 -2.06 -0.17
CA MET A 13 12.89 -2.91 0.14
C MET A 13 11.61 -2.24 -0.33
N LEU A 14 10.86 -2.90 -1.20
CA LEU A 14 9.47 -2.55 -1.51
C LEU A 14 8.57 -3.29 -0.52
N LEU A 15 7.75 -2.55 0.19
CA LEU A 15 6.78 -3.07 1.13
C LEU A 15 5.38 -2.68 0.68
N ASP A 16 4.63 -3.64 0.15
CA ASP A 16 3.27 -3.44 -0.35
C ASP A 16 2.27 -3.97 0.69
N ILE A 17 1.64 -3.05 1.42
CA ILE A 17 0.61 -3.39 2.42
C ILE A 17 -0.76 -3.24 1.77
N GLY A 18 -1.26 -4.36 1.24
CA GLY A 18 -2.56 -4.48 0.62
C GLY A 18 -3.71 -4.59 1.64
N ALA A 19 -4.87 -5.05 1.18
CA ALA A 19 -6.02 -5.30 2.03
C ALA A 19 -5.77 -6.47 2.99
N GLY A 20 -5.47 -7.66 2.46
CA GLY A 20 -5.34 -8.89 3.25
C GLY A 20 -3.91 -9.29 3.60
N ASN A 21 -2.91 -8.77 2.92
CA ASN A 21 -1.51 -9.19 3.08
C ASN A 21 -0.52 -8.05 2.90
N THR A 22 0.68 -8.30 3.41
CA THR A 22 1.86 -7.45 3.27
C THR A 22 2.91 -8.20 2.48
N ASP A 23 3.23 -7.73 1.29
CA ASP A 23 4.24 -8.32 0.41
C ASP A 23 5.57 -7.59 0.57
N ILE A 24 6.64 -8.36 0.76
CA ILE A 24 8.01 -7.89 0.91
C ILE A 24 8.78 -8.23 -0.36
N GLY A 25 9.41 -7.26 -0.98
CA GLY A 25 10.31 -7.44 -2.11
C GLY A 25 11.61 -6.68 -1.90
N VAL A 26 12.76 -7.37 -1.90
CA VAL A 26 14.07 -6.74 -1.72
C VAL A 26 14.84 -6.75 -3.02
N PHE A 27 15.37 -5.59 -3.40
CA PHE A 27 16.20 -5.38 -4.57
C PHE A 27 17.60 -4.96 -4.12
N GLU A 28 18.61 -5.64 -4.62
CA GLU A 28 20.02 -5.30 -4.47
C GLU A 28 20.54 -4.84 -5.83
N GLY A 29 20.60 -3.53 -6.03
CA GLY A 29 20.73 -2.96 -7.36
C GLY A 29 19.55 -3.38 -8.24
N LEU A 30 19.81 -3.81 -9.47
CA LEU A 30 18.78 -4.28 -10.39
C LEU A 30 18.33 -5.75 -10.14
N SER A 31 18.91 -6.43 -9.17
CA SER A 31 18.62 -7.84 -8.87
C SER A 31 17.54 -7.94 -7.79
N PHE A 32 16.52 -8.76 -8.06
CA PHE A 32 15.52 -9.13 -7.07
C PHE A 32 16.09 -10.24 -6.19
N SER A 33 16.35 -9.96 -4.92
CA SER A 33 17.12 -10.85 -4.03
C SER A 33 16.28 -11.62 -3.02
N TYR A 34 15.12 -11.06 -2.62
CA TYR A 34 14.27 -11.70 -1.62
C TYR A 34 12.80 -11.32 -1.78
N THR A 35 11.91 -12.26 -1.45
CA THR A 35 10.48 -12.00 -1.34
C THR A 35 9.85 -12.84 -0.25
N ASN A 36 8.86 -12.29 0.44
CA ASN A 36 7.99 -12.99 1.37
C ASN A 36 6.63 -12.30 1.44
N THR A 37 5.64 -12.98 2.00
CA THR A 37 4.28 -12.46 2.22
C THR A 37 3.87 -12.74 3.67
N ILE A 38 3.37 -11.71 4.35
CA ILE A 38 2.80 -11.80 5.69
C ILE A 38 1.27 -11.68 5.54
N PRO A 39 0.47 -12.61 6.11
CA PRO A 39 -0.99 -12.63 5.94
C PRO A 39 -1.70 -11.64 6.87
N LEU A 40 -1.25 -10.38 6.88
CA LEU A 40 -1.83 -9.24 7.57
C LEU A 40 -1.78 -8.02 6.66
N GLY A 41 -2.82 -7.21 6.66
CA GLY A 41 -2.95 -6.01 5.85
C GLY A 41 -3.96 -5.02 6.41
N GLY A 42 -4.48 -4.14 5.56
CA GLY A 42 -5.43 -3.10 5.94
C GLY A 42 -6.75 -3.60 6.53
N ASP A 43 -7.20 -4.79 6.10
CA ASP A 43 -8.41 -5.42 6.62
C ASP A 43 -8.25 -5.85 8.09
N SER A 44 -7.02 -6.23 8.48
CA SER A 44 -6.72 -6.54 9.88
C SER A 44 -6.93 -5.31 10.77
N ILE A 45 -6.54 -4.12 10.29
CA ILE A 45 -6.78 -2.85 11.01
C ILE A 45 -8.29 -2.56 11.09
N THR A 46 -9.00 -2.72 9.96
CA THR A 46 -10.47 -2.52 9.91
C THR A 46 -11.19 -3.45 10.87
N ASN A 47 -10.82 -4.73 10.89
CA ASN A 47 -11.41 -5.72 11.77
C ASN A 47 -11.17 -5.41 13.25
N ASP A 48 -9.96 -4.96 13.62
CA ASP A 48 -9.68 -4.57 15.00
C ASP A 48 -10.54 -3.38 15.44
N ILE A 49 -10.67 -2.36 14.59
CA ILE A 49 -11.52 -1.20 14.85
C ILE A 49 -12.98 -1.66 15.03
N ALA A 50 -13.48 -2.51 14.13
CA ALA A 50 -14.85 -3.03 14.17
C ALA A 50 -15.12 -3.81 15.46
N LEU A 51 -14.19 -4.67 15.87
CA LEU A 51 -14.31 -5.50 17.07
C LEU A 51 -14.23 -4.68 18.36
N VAL A 52 -13.23 -3.82 18.49
CA VAL A 52 -13.00 -3.05 19.72
C VAL A 52 -14.09 -2.01 19.94
N LEU A 53 -14.53 -1.35 18.87
CA LEU A 53 -15.58 -0.32 18.93
C LEU A 53 -16.98 -0.89 18.82
N ASN A 54 -17.13 -2.21 18.53
CA ASN A 54 -18.40 -2.89 18.32
C ASN A 54 -19.30 -2.21 17.27
N ILE A 55 -18.71 -1.88 16.13
CA ILE A 55 -19.32 -1.24 14.96
C ILE A 55 -19.31 -2.16 13.74
N SER A 56 -19.91 -1.74 12.62
CA SER A 56 -19.82 -2.47 11.37
C SER A 56 -18.45 -2.30 10.72
N GLU A 57 -18.05 -3.27 9.85
CA GLU A 57 -16.79 -3.17 9.10
C GLU A 57 -16.77 -1.95 8.17
N GLU A 58 -17.92 -1.59 7.56
CA GLU A 58 -18.02 -0.41 6.70
C GLU A 58 -17.76 0.88 7.48
N GLU A 59 -18.26 0.96 8.71
CA GLU A 59 -18.00 2.12 9.57
C GLU A 59 -16.55 2.14 10.05
N ALA A 60 -15.99 0.99 10.40
CA ALA A 60 -14.60 0.85 10.78
C ALA A 60 -13.65 1.27 9.64
N ASP A 61 -13.94 0.85 8.40
CA ASP A 61 -13.17 1.24 7.22
C ASP A 61 -13.27 2.75 6.95
N ARG A 62 -14.48 3.32 7.07
CA ARG A 62 -14.69 4.77 6.99
C ARG A 62 -13.85 5.53 8.01
N LEU A 63 -13.85 5.09 9.27
CA LEU A 63 -13.06 5.71 10.35
C LEU A 63 -11.56 5.61 10.08
N LYS A 64 -11.08 4.44 9.65
CA LYS A 64 -9.68 4.23 9.26
C LYS A 64 -9.24 5.20 8.16
N HIS A 65 -10.05 5.37 7.13
CA HIS A 65 -9.71 6.28 6.02
C HIS A 65 -9.83 7.76 6.37
N GLN A 66 -10.79 8.14 7.20
CA GLN A 66 -11.06 9.53 7.51
C GLN A 66 -10.18 10.08 8.64
N TYR A 67 -9.90 9.25 9.64
CA TYR A 67 -9.21 9.66 10.88
C TYR A 67 -7.94 8.85 11.15
N GLY A 68 -7.52 7.98 10.21
CA GLY A 68 -6.38 7.08 10.40
C GLY A 68 -5.07 7.84 10.64
N LEU A 69 -4.47 7.55 11.80
CA LEU A 69 -3.17 8.04 12.23
C LEU A 69 -2.39 6.87 12.84
N ALA A 70 -1.14 6.69 12.42
CA ALA A 70 -0.33 5.53 12.80
C ALA A 70 0.34 5.65 14.17
N LEU A 71 0.39 6.83 14.74
CA LEU A 71 1.13 7.12 15.99
C LEU A 71 0.35 8.08 16.88
N LYS A 72 0.01 7.65 18.09
CA LYS A 72 -0.70 8.45 19.09
C LYS A 72 0.04 9.73 19.48
N SER A 73 1.38 9.71 19.44
CA SER A 73 2.22 10.87 19.73
C SER A 73 2.06 12.06 18.76
N PHE A 74 1.37 11.86 17.63
CA PHE A 74 1.07 12.92 16.64
C PHE A 74 -0.37 13.42 16.73
N ILE A 75 -1.10 13.10 17.78
CA ILE A 75 -2.43 13.68 18.03
C ILE A 75 -2.24 15.10 18.58
N ASP A 76 -2.62 16.09 17.79
CA ASP A 76 -2.58 17.51 18.20
C ASP A 76 -3.71 17.83 19.20
N ASN A 77 -4.93 17.34 18.89
CA ASN A 77 -6.12 17.51 19.70
C ASN A 77 -6.89 16.19 19.78
N ASP A 78 -7.30 15.80 20.97
CA ASP A 78 -8.10 14.60 21.20
C ASP A 78 -9.59 14.86 20.95
N ASN A 79 -9.92 14.98 19.68
CA ASN A 79 -11.27 15.31 19.22
C ASN A 79 -12.26 14.17 19.43
N GLU A 80 -13.53 14.54 19.53
CA GLU A 80 -14.63 13.58 19.54
C GLU A 80 -15.00 13.16 18.13
N ILE A 81 -15.17 11.86 17.90
CA ILE A 81 -15.59 11.24 16.65
C ILE A 81 -16.94 10.60 16.85
N LEU A 82 -17.93 11.01 16.02
CA LEU A 82 -19.25 10.43 16.03
C LEU A 82 -19.24 9.11 15.25
N LEU A 83 -19.81 8.06 15.87
CA LEU A 83 -20.05 6.76 15.24
C LEU A 83 -21.44 6.76 14.58
N ASN A 84 -21.48 6.45 13.27
CA ASN A 84 -22.74 6.41 12.51
C ASN A 84 -23.53 5.10 12.79
N THR A 85 -22.80 4.00 12.98
CA THR A 85 -23.39 2.69 13.29
C THR A 85 -22.65 2.10 14.48
N CYS A 86 -23.33 2.03 15.63
CA CYS A 86 -22.83 1.34 16.82
C CYS A 86 -23.91 0.38 17.31
N LYS A 87 -23.52 -0.85 17.63
CA LYS A 87 -24.44 -1.84 18.21
C LYS A 87 -24.82 -1.49 19.65
N ASP A 88 -24.01 -0.67 20.30
CA ASP A 88 -24.31 -0.11 21.63
C ASP A 88 -24.88 1.30 21.46
N GLU A 89 -26.18 1.48 21.70
CA GLU A 89 -26.87 2.76 21.59
C GLU A 89 -26.30 3.85 22.52
N ASN A 90 -25.61 3.46 23.58
CA ASN A 90 -25.02 4.38 24.56
C ASN A 90 -23.63 4.88 24.13
N ARG A 91 -22.98 4.26 23.14
CA ARG A 91 -21.63 4.61 22.69
C ARG A 91 -21.65 5.19 21.26
N LYS A 92 -22.14 6.43 21.14
CA LYS A 92 -22.21 7.13 19.86
C LYS A 92 -20.97 8.00 19.57
N VAL A 93 -20.10 8.21 20.55
CA VAL A 93 -18.94 9.10 20.46
C VAL A 93 -17.72 8.39 21.06
N ILE A 94 -16.58 8.50 20.41
CA ILE A 94 -15.28 8.04 20.87
C ILE A 94 -14.25 9.18 20.81
N LYS A 95 -13.13 9.05 21.50
CA LYS A 95 -11.99 9.96 21.35
C LYS A 95 -11.11 9.53 20.17
N SER A 96 -10.50 10.50 19.49
CA SER A 96 -9.54 10.22 18.41
C SER A 96 -8.35 9.39 18.92
N SER A 97 -7.91 9.60 20.16
CA SER A 97 -6.85 8.81 20.79
C SER A 97 -7.19 7.32 20.94
N GLU A 98 -8.45 6.99 21.14
CA GLU A 98 -8.94 5.61 21.26
C GLU A 98 -8.87 4.88 19.90
N LEU A 99 -9.31 5.54 18.84
CA LEU A 99 -9.19 5.02 17.48
C LEU A 99 -7.72 4.82 17.08
N VAL A 100 -6.90 5.83 17.33
CA VAL A 100 -5.47 5.80 16.97
C VAL A 100 -4.73 4.71 17.72
N GLU A 101 -5.04 4.44 18.98
CA GLU A 101 -4.42 3.36 19.75
C GLU A 101 -4.67 1.98 19.13
N ILE A 102 -5.88 1.74 18.61
CA ILE A 102 -6.20 0.49 17.91
C ILE A 102 -5.38 0.38 16.63
N ILE A 103 -5.32 1.46 15.85
CA ILE A 103 -4.59 1.50 14.57
C ILE A 103 -3.09 1.32 14.80
N GLU A 104 -2.51 2.05 15.75
CA GLU A 104 -1.08 2.00 16.10
C GLU A 104 -0.66 0.59 16.48
N ALA A 105 -1.43 -0.10 17.34
CA ALA A 105 -1.11 -1.46 17.77
C ALA A 105 -1.01 -2.44 16.61
N ARG A 106 -1.94 -2.37 15.63
CA ARG A 106 -1.88 -3.26 14.46
C ARG A 106 -0.75 -2.89 13.49
N ILE A 107 -0.50 -1.61 13.30
CA ILE A 107 0.62 -1.12 12.47
C ILE A 107 1.96 -1.56 13.07
N GLU A 108 2.10 -1.45 14.40
CA GLU A 108 3.28 -1.92 15.11
C GLU A 108 3.50 -3.43 14.91
N GLU A 109 2.45 -4.23 14.99
CA GLU A 109 2.54 -5.67 14.73
C GLU A 109 3.00 -5.95 13.30
N ILE A 110 2.38 -5.34 12.28
CA ILE A 110 2.75 -5.55 10.89
C ILE A 110 4.23 -5.24 10.66
N PHE A 111 4.70 -4.06 11.06
CA PHE A 111 6.10 -3.69 10.88
C PHE A 111 7.06 -4.52 11.74
N SER A 112 6.64 -4.97 12.91
CA SER A 112 7.44 -5.86 13.77
C SER A 112 7.61 -7.25 13.14
N LEU A 113 6.59 -7.79 12.49
CA LEU A 113 6.67 -9.04 11.74
C LEU A 113 7.60 -8.89 10.53
N VAL A 114 7.49 -7.79 9.78
CA VAL A 114 8.43 -7.48 8.69
C VAL A 114 9.87 -7.41 9.22
N ASN A 115 10.09 -6.68 10.31
CA ASN A 115 11.41 -6.52 10.92
C ASN A 115 12.00 -7.85 11.38
N LYS A 116 11.17 -8.70 11.99
CA LYS A 116 11.55 -10.07 12.41
C LYS A 116 11.95 -10.92 11.21
N ASP A 117 11.17 -10.88 10.14
CA ASP A 117 11.43 -11.64 8.92
C ASP A 117 12.77 -11.25 8.27
N ILE A 118 12.96 -9.97 7.92
CA ILE A 118 14.20 -9.51 7.27
C ILE A 118 15.45 -9.67 8.15
N THR A 119 15.27 -9.64 9.49
CA THR A 119 16.36 -9.89 10.44
C THR A 119 16.73 -11.37 10.48
N ALA A 120 15.74 -12.26 10.55
CA ALA A 120 15.94 -13.70 10.57
C ALA A 120 16.65 -14.21 9.29
N GLN A 121 16.36 -13.57 8.14
CA GLN A 121 17.01 -13.86 6.87
C GLN A 121 18.41 -13.22 6.72
N GLY A 122 18.85 -12.40 7.67
CA GLY A 122 20.14 -11.72 7.63
C GLY A 122 20.26 -10.67 6.52
N ILE A 123 19.15 -10.21 5.94
CA ILE A 123 19.13 -9.24 4.84
C ILE A 123 18.98 -7.80 5.30
N LYS A 124 18.47 -7.59 6.52
CA LYS A 124 18.23 -6.24 7.06
C LYS A 124 19.43 -5.27 6.91
N PRO A 125 20.70 -5.66 7.20
CA PRO A 125 21.84 -4.75 7.07
C PRO A 125 22.13 -4.29 5.64
N ARG A 126 21.56 -4.96 4.63
CA ARG A 126 21.74 -4.65 3.21
C ARG A 126 20.67 -3.72 2.66
N ILE A 127 19.62 -3.42 3.43
CA ILE A 127 18.50 -2.55 3.01
C ILE A 127 18.81 -1.11 3.43
N ASN A 128 18.97 -0.21 2.47
CA ASN A 128 19.23 1.20 2.71
C ASN A 128 17.95 2.03 2.87
N ASN A 129 16.90 1.68 2.12
CA ASN A 129 15.63 2.40 2.10
C ASN A 129 14.45 1.43 1.98
N VAL A 130 13.29 1.85 2.48
CA VAL A 130 12.02 1.16 2.31
C VAL A 130 11.06 2.06 1.55
N ILE A 131 10.48 1.53 0.49
CA ILE A 131 9.39 2.18 -0.24
C ILE A 131 8.08 1.49 0.16
N LEU A 132 7.23 2.25 0.85
CA LEU A 132 5.93 1.80 1.32
C LEU A 132 4.87 2.07 0.26
N THR A 133 4.09 1.07 -0.08
CA THR A 133 2.96 1.16 -1.02
C THR A 133 1.79 0.31 -0.51
N GLY A 134 0.69 0.29 -1.28
CA GLY A 134 -0.51 -0.46 -0.94
C GLY A 134 -1.59 0.37 -0.26
N GLN A 135 -2.85 0.04 -0.55
CA GLN A 135 -4.00 0.79 -0.03
C GLN A 135 -4.28 0.53 1.44
N GLY A 136 -3.81 -0.60 1.97
CA GLY A 136 -4.06 -0.98 3.36
C GLY A 136 -3.45 -0.01 4.36
N ILE A 137 -2.44 0.76 3.97
CA ILE A 137 -1.69 1.63 4.89
C ILE A 137 -1.43 3.05 4.38
N THR A 138 -1.36 3.27 3.07
CA THR A 138 -0.97 4.59 2.53
C THR A 138 -1.98 5.71 2.80
N SER A 139 -3.22 5.36 3.16
CA SER A 139 -4.25 6.30 3.63
C SER A 139 -4.12 6.69 5.10
N ILE A 140 -3.28 5.98 5.87
CA ILE A 140 -3.08 6.23 7.30
C ILE A 140 -1.92 7.20 7.47
N ASN A 141 -2.19 8.36 8.05
CA ASN A 141 -1.20 9.40 8.27
C ASN A 141 -0.06 8.90 9.17
N LYS A 142 1.19 9.31 8.87
CA LYS A 142 2.40 8.95 9.63
C LYS A 142 2.76 7.47 9.63
N SER A 143 2.23 6.67 8.71
CA SER A 143 2.60 5.27 8.55
C SER A 143 4.08 5.09 8.15
N ASP A 144 4.63 6.01 7.39
CA ASP A 144 6.06 6.06 7.06
C ASP A 144 6.94 6.32 8.30
N VAL A 145 6.49 7.19 9.18
CA VAL A 145 7.19 7.49 10.45
C VAL A 145 7.16 6.28 11.37
N ALA A 146 6.01 5.62 11.52
CA ALA A 146 5.88 4.38 12.30
C ALA A 146 6.81 3.29 11.76
N GLY A 147 6.80 3.07 10.44
CA GLY A 147 7.68 2.13 9.78
C GLY A 147 9.16 2.44 10.01
N LYS A 148 9.55 3.72 9.89
CA LYS A 148 10.93 4.16 10.17
C LYS A 148 11.38 3.87 11.61
N ILE A 149 10.51 4.11 12.59
CA ILE A 149 10.81 3.85 14.01
C ILE A 149 11.02 2.36 14.24
N ILE A 150 10.12 1.50 13.76
CA ILE A 150 10.12 0.07 14.07
C ILE A 150 11.19 -0.68 13.27
N LEU A 151 11.33 -0.37 11.98
CA LEU A 151 12.34 -1.01 11.13
C LEU A 151 13.75 -0.48 11.39
N ASN A 152 13.87 0.74 11.91
CA ASN A 152 15.14 1.48 12.02
C ASN A 152 15.85 1.62 10.66
N ILE A 153 15.07 1.83 9.60
CA ILE A 153 15.50 2.06 8.21
C ILE A 153 14.68 3.24 7.69
N PRO A 154 15.22 4.13 6.84
CA PRO A 154 14.43 5.19 6.20
C PRO A 154 13.24 4.62 5.43
N VAL A 155 12.04 5.10 5.68
CA VAL A 155 10.80 4.70 5.00
C VAL A 155 10.23 5.89 4.26
N LYS A 156 9.78 5.68 3.02
CA LYS A 156 9.08 6.68 2.21
C LYS A 156 7.81 6.06 1.62
N ILE A 157 6.73 6.81 1.62
CA ILE A 157 5.54 6.42 0.86
C ILE A 157 5.82 6.64 -0.63
N SER A 158 5.47 5.65 -1.46
CA SER A 158 5.64 5.76 -2.90
C SER A 158 4.81 6.91 -3.46
N THR A 159 5.48 7.89 -4.06
CA THR A 159 4.89 9.02 -4.77
C THR A 159 5.03 8.89 -6.29
N GLY A 160 5.34 7.68 -6.76
CA GLY A 160 5.67 7.40 -8.16
C GLY A 160 4.75 8.12 -9.13
N ARG A 161 5.31 8.75 -10.19
CA ARG A 161 4.60 9.60 -11.17
C ARG A 161 3.37 8.94 -11.80
N LEU A 162 3.29 7.62 -11.76
CA LEU A 162 2.18 6.84 -12.30
C LEU A 162 1.11 6.50 -11.27
N VAL A 163 1.47 6.58 -9.98
CA VAL A 163 0.57 6.29 -8.86
C VAL A 163 -0.50 7.37 -8.73
N SER A 164 -0.20 8.61 -9.16
CA SER A 164 -1.14 9.74 -9.09
C SER A 164 -2.20 9.78 -10.19
N THR A 165 -1.99 9.05 -11.31
CA THR A 165 -2.87 9.12 -12.49
C THR A 165 -3.77 7.91 -12.67
N VAL A 166 -3.50 6.81 -11.95
CA VAL A 166 -4.27 5.55 -12.05
C VAL A 166 -4.92 5.29 -10.70
N ARG A 167 -6.22 4.97 -10.74
CA ARG A 167 -6.93 4.56 -9.51
C ARG A 167 -6.19 3.41 -8.84
N PRO A 168 -6.09 3.41 -7.51
CA PRO A 168 -5.32 2.43 -6.76
C PRO A 168 -5.63 0.96 -7.12
N GLU A 169 -6.90 0.65 -7.38
CA GLU A 169 -7.39 -0.70 -7.70
C GLU A 169 -6.78 -1.26 -9.01
N TYR A 170 -6.40 -0.36 -9.92
CA TYR A 170 -5.89 -0.75 -11.24
C TYR A 170 -4.36 -0.66 -11.35
N ARG A 171 -3.66 -0.25 -10.30
CA ARG A 171 -2.20 -0.03 -10.34
C ARG A 171 -1.43 -1.28 -10.74
N THR A 172 -1.79 -2.44 -10.17
CA THR A 172 -1.14 -3.71 -10.49
C THR A 172 -1.38 -4.09 -11.96
N ALA A 173 -2.63 -4.03 -12.42
CA ALA A 173 -2.97 -4.35 -13.82
C ALA A 173 -2.28 -3.41 -14.80
N TYR A 174 -2.29 -2.11 -14.53
CA TYR A 174 -1.59 -1.11 -15.33
C TYR A 174 -0.08 -1.35 -15.37
N SER A 175 0.51 -1.68 -14.22
CA SER A 175 1.93 -1.98 -14.09
C SER A 175 2.33 -3.22 -14.90
N LEU A 176 1.52 -4.27 -14.90
CA LEU A 176 1.74 -5.47 -15.70
C LEU A 176 1.69 -5.18 -17.19
N VAL A 177 0.67 -4.45 -17.66
CA VAL A 177 0.54 -4.05 -19.07
C VAL A 177 1.76 -3.22 -19.50
N ARG A 178 2.18 -2.26 -18.70
CA ARG A 178 3.33 -1.43 -19.00
C ARG A 178 4.64 -2.21 -19.01
N TYR A 179 4.81 -3.13 -18.06
CA TYR A 179 5.98 -4.02 -18.01
C TYR A 179 6.08 -4.88 -19.28
N ILE A 180 4.97 -5.50 -19.69
CA ILE A 180 4.93 -6.30 -20.92
C ILE A 180 5.22 -5.42 -22.14
N ALA A 181 4.60 -4.24 -22.23
CA ALA A 181 4.80 -3.30 -23.35
C ALA A 181 6.24 -2.77 -23.45
N SER A 182 6.98 -2.72 -22.36
CA SER A 182 8.39 -2.30 -22.33
C SER A 182 9.37 -3.37 -22.82
N ARG A 183 8.93 -4.65 -22.93
CA ARG A 183 9.81 -5.75 -23.32
C ARG A 183 10.07 -5.76 -24.84
N PRO A 184 11.29 -6.18 -25.28
CA PRO A 184 11.63 -6.28 -26.69
C PRO A 184 10.67 -7.15 -27.50
N PHE A 185 10.11 -8.19 -26.89
CA PHE A 185 9.12 -9.08 -27.50
C PHE A 185 7.84 -8.33 -27.94
N ALA A 186 7.34 -7.42 -27.10
CA ALA A 186 6.16 -6.62 -27.44
C ALA A 186 6.44 -5.65 -28.61
N LYS A 187 7.67 -5.13 -28.69
CA LYS A 187 8.11 -4.29 -29.83
C LYS A 187 8.16 -5.08 -31.14
N ASN A 188 8.61 -6.34 -31.10
CA ASN A 188 8.65 -7.21 -32.28
C ASN A 188 7.24 -7.64 -32.71
N LEU A 189 6.32 -7.90 -31.77
CA LEU A 189 4.92 -8.17 -32.09
C LEU A 189 4.26 -6.97 -32.79
N SER A 190 4.58 -5.76 -32.36
CA SER A 190 4.06 -4.53 -32.99
C SER A 190 4.63 -4.27 -34.39
N SER A 191 5.82 -4.78 -34.72
CA SER A 191 6.42 -4.63 -36.06
C SER A 191 5.90 -5.64 -37.08
N SER A 192 5.32 -6.76 -36.63
CA SER A 192 4.75 -7.82 -37.49
C SER A 192 3.25 -7.62 -37.81
N ILE A 193 2.59 -6.65 -37.17
CA ILE A 193 1.19 -6.31 -37.45
C ILE A 193 1.16 -5.16 -38.46
N ASP A 194 0.47 -5.37 -39.57
CA ASP A 194 0.34 -4.42 -40.67
C ASP A 194 -0.18 -3.05 -40.20
N SER A 195 0.36 -1.94 -40.73
CA SER A 195 0.14 -0.58 -40.22
C SER A 195 -1.33 -0.15 -40.14
N LYS A 196 -2.21 -0.65 -41.03
CA LYS A 196 -3.67 -0.42 -40.97
C LYS A 196 -4.38 -1.20 -39.88
N SER A 197 -3.84 -2.33 -39.45
CA SER A 197 -4.35 -3.13 -38.34
C SER A 197 -3.97 -2.56 -36.98
N LYS A 198 -2.83 -1.86 -36.91
CA LYS A 198 -2.32 -1.24 -35.65
C LYS A 198 -3.23 -0.16 -35.11
N GLU A 199 -3.71 0.73 -35.97
CA GLU A 199 -4.57 1.85 -35.59
C GLU A 199 -5.92 1.35 -35.03
N ASN A 200 -6.50 0.34 -35.69
CA ASN A 200 -7.77 -0.24 -35.30
C ASN A 200 -7.68 -1.06 -33.98
N ILE A 201 -6.61 -1.83 -33.80
CA ILE A 201 -6.42 -2.63 -32.55
C ILE A 201 -6.10 -1.70 -31.38
N PHE A 202 -5.25 -0.69 -31.57
CA PHE A 202 -4.89 0.25 -30.53
C PHE A 202 -6.07 1.16 -30.15
N GLN A 203 -6.86 1.62 -31.12
CA GLN A 203 -8.09 2.40 -30.89
C GLN A 203 -9.18 1.55 -30.23
N ASN A 204 -9.34 0.28 -30.59
CA ASN A 204 -10.30 -0.62 -29.95
C ASN A 204 -9.91 -0.99 -28.51
N ILE A 205 -8.62 -1.21 -28.25
CA ILE A 205 -8.12 -1.47 -26.90
C ILE A 205 -8.23 -0.21 -26.04
N LEU A 206 -7.83 0.95 -26.54
CA LEU A 206 -7.98 2.24 -25.87
C LEU A 206 -9.45 2.64 -25.67
N GLY A 207 -10.32 2.35 -26.63
CA GLY A 207 -11.76 2.55 -26.52
C GLY A 207 -12.38 1.71 -25.40
N ARG A 208 -12.09 0.41 -25.41
CA ARG A 208 -12.56 -0.51 -24.34
C ARG A 208 -11.97 -0.20 -22.97
N ILE A 209 -10.71 0.23 -22.93
CA ILE A 209 -10.08 0.70 -21.67
C ILE A 209 -10.78 1.96 -21.18
N LYS A 210 -11.11 2.92 -22.06
CA LYS A 210 -11.86 4.13 -21.67
C LYS A 210 -13.28 3.82 -21.18
N GLU A 211 -14.00 2.90 -21.83
CA GLU A 211 -15.33 2.45 -21.39
C GLU A 211 -15.32 1.74 -20.04
N PHE A 212 -14.20 1.14 -19.64
CA PHE A 212 -14.02 0.50 -18.32
C PHE A 212 -13.61 1.50 -17.22
N PHE A 213 -13.10 2.68 -17.59
CA PHE A 213 -12.51 3.66 -16.66
C PHE A 213 -13.38 4.94 -16.49
N TYR A 214 -14.51 5.03 -17.20
CA TYR A 214 -15.53 6.07 -17.06
C TYR A 214 -16.92 5.46 -16.84
#